data_e8cd0aea713b9073acc5c526f14cf3c1
#
_entry.id   e8cd0aea713b9073acc5c526f14cf3c1
#
_cell.length_a   1.000
_cell.length_b   1.000
_cell.length_c   1.000
_cell.angle_alpha   90.00
_cell.angle_beta   90.00
_cell.angle_gamma   90.00
#
_symmetry.space_group_name_H-M   'P 1'
#
loop_
_entity.id
_entity.type
_entity.pdbx_description
1 polymer ?
#
loop_
_entity_poly.entity_id
_entity_poly.type
_entity_poly.pdbx_seq_one_letter_code
_entity_poly.pdbx_strand_id
1 'polypeptide(L)'
;MLILNYQRMSTEDGPGLRTTMFVKGCPLKCRWCHNPESISYKKQIEWIQVRCIGCGFCVKNCPNQALTATEQGILIDRNKCVACGRCIDVCPTGALEQKGKDISVEQAYKELIKDEAYFGGDGGVTLSGGEIMSQAKEASELLKKLKERGIGTAVDTCGLTALENFELVFPYTDVFLYDVKLYDSKEHETFTGVTNEIIKDNFYRLADKVKGTDKRIWVRTPIIPGATDTDDNIRNIARFIKGKYERWEMCAFNNLCRDKYDRLYQDWFYAKTELMTNERMDELVEIAKSEGLTEVYRTGATRLE
;
A
#
# COMPACT_ATOMS: atom_id res chain seq x y z
N MET A 1 13.23 -5.24 9.62
CA MET A 1 12.16 -4.85 8.67
C MET A 1 12.69 -3.85 7.67
N LEU A 2 12.34 -3.99 6.40
CA LEU A 2 12.61 -2.97 5.38
C LEU A 2 11.37 -2.08 5.23
N ILE A 3 11.45 -0.84 5.69
CA ILE A 3 10.32 0.11 5.68
C ILE A 3 10.56 1.28 4.72
N LEU A 4 9.49 1.93 4.30
CA LEU A 4 9.51 3.18 3.54
C LEU A 4 9.40 4.39 4.46
N ASN A 5 8.29 4.50 5.14
CA ASN A 5 7.94 5.65 5.97
C ASN A 5 6.82 5.32 6.96
N TYR A 6 6.44 6.33 7.73
CA TYR A 6 5.27 6.36 8.60
C TYR A 6 4.34 7.49 8.15
N GLN A 7 3.06 7.20 8.05
CA GLN A 7 2.01 8.21 7.89
C GLN A 7 1.27 8.34 9.22
N ARG A 8 1.40 9.50 9.84
CA ARG A 8 0.76 9.79 11.12
C ARG A 8 -0.62 10.39 10.91
N MET A 9 -1.50 10.20 11.87
CA MET A 9 -2.85 10.80 11.88
C MET A 9 -3.68 10.43 10.66
N SER A 10 -3.55 9.19 10.17
CA SER A 10 -4.38 8.68 9.09
C SER A 10 -5.78 8.35 9.59
N THR A 11 -6.80 8.73 8.81
CA THR A 11 -8.21 8.38 9.00
C THR A 11 -8.71 7.40 7.95
N GLU A 12 -7.84 7.02 7.00
CA GLU A 12 -8.18 6.19 5.83
C GLU A 12 -7.63 4.76 5.92
N ASP A 13 -6.89 4.44 6.99
CA ASP A 13 -6.17 3.17 7.11
C ASP A 13 -6.75 2.27 8.21
N GLY A 14 -8.07 2.25 8.35
CA GLY A 14 -8.81 1.47 9.34
C GLY A 14 -9.59 2.34 10.32
N PRO A 15 -10.19 1.76 11.38
CA PRO A 15 -11.02 2.50 12.31
C PRO A 15 -10.22 3.49 13.17
N GLY A 16 -10.83 4.63 13.45
CA GLY A 16 -10.26 5.67 14.31
C GLY A 16 -9.03 6.37 13.70
N LEU A 17 -8.30 7.09 14.53
CA LEU A 17 -7.06 7.77 14.13
C LEU A 17 -5.87 6.81 14.24
N ARG A 18 -5.06 6.71 13.19
CA ARG A 18 -4.01 5.69 13.11
C ARG A 18 -2.67 6.25 12.70
N THR A 19 -1.62 5.56 13.11
CA THR A 19 -0.30 5.70 12.47
C THR A 19 -0.06 4.47 11.62
N THR A 20 0.13 4.70 10.30
CA THR A 20 0.37 3.65 9.32
C THR A 20 1.85 3.54 9.03
N MET A 21 2.42 2.35 9.22
CA MET A 21 3.79 2.02 8.82
C MET A 21 3.77 1.34 7.45
N PHE A 22 4.46 1.92 6.50
CA PHE A 22 4.58 1.37 5.14
C PHE A 22 5.88 0.58 4.99
N VAL A 23 5.77 -0.70 4.65
CA VAL A 23 6.93 -1.54 4.33
C VAL A 23 7.26 -1.50 2.83
N LYS A 24 8.46 -1.97 2.48
CA LYS A 24 8.93 -2.06 1.11
C LYS A 24 9.04 -3.52 0.68
N GLY A 25 8.61 -3.79 -0.54
CA GLY A 25 8.46 -5.11 -1.16
C GLY A 25 6.98 -5.45 -1.38
N CYS A 26 6.59 -5.68 -2.64
CA CYS A 26 5.23 -6.11 -3.00
C CYS A 26 5.30 -7.16 -4.12
N PRO A 27 4.56 -8.27 -4.02
CA PRO A 27 4.51 -9.26 -5.08
C PRO A 27 3.67 -8.79 -6.28
N LEU A 28 2.82 -7.77 -6.09
CA LEU A 28 2.00 -7.18 -7.15
C LEU A 28 2.75 -6.05 -7.88
N LYS A 29 2.31 -5.80 -9.12
CA LYS A 29 2.76 -4.70 -9.98
C LYS A 29 1.55 -3.95 -10.54
N CYS A 30 0.65 -3.55 -9.66
CA CYS A 30 -0.58 -2.86 -10.06
C CYS A 30 -0.28 -1.65 -10.93
N ARG A 31 -0.90 -1.54 -12.09
CA ARG A 31 -0.69 -0.42 -13.04
C ARG A 31 -1.07 0.95 -12.45
N TRP A 32 -1.92 0.95 -11.43
CA TRP A 32 -2.37 2.14 -10.70
C TRP A 32 -1.69 2.34 -9.34
N CYS A 33 -0.57 1.67 -9.05
CA CYS A 33 0.02 1.68 -7.72
C CYS A 33 0.32 3.11 -7.25
N HIS A 34 -0.18 3.51 -6.08
CA HIS A 34 0.09 4.83 -5.48
C HIS A 34 1.44 4.91 -4.77
N ASN A 35 2.08 3.76 -4.54
CA ASN A 35 3.37 3.65 -3.89
C ASN A 35 4.35 2.82 -4.73
N PRO A 36 4.70 3.25 -5.98
CA PRO A 36 5.57 2.47 -6.86
C PRO A 36 6.95 2.23 -6.23
N GLU A 37 7.39 3.13 -5.35
CA GLU A 37 8.62 2.99 -4.57
C GLU A 37 8.56 1.81 -3.58
N SER A 38 7.37 1.30 -3.27
CA SER A 38 7.20 0.14 -2.38
C SER A 38 7.36 -1.22 -3.09
N ILE A 39 7.24 -1.27 -4.41
CA ILE A 39 7.19 -2.54 -5.17
C ILE A 39 8.48 -3.33 -5.03
N SER A 40 9.63 -2.68 -5.20
CA SER A 40 10.93 -3.34 -5.12
C SER A 40 11.25 -3.82 -3.70
N TYR A 41 11.74 -5.06 -3.56
CA TYR A 41 12.26 -5.61 -2.30
C TYR A 41 13.65 -5.11 -1.92
N LYS A 42 14.23 -4.18 -2.71
CA LYS A 42 15.56 -3.62 -2.49
C LYS A 42 15.48 -2.14 -2.19
N LYS A 43 16.42 -1.62 -1.40
CA LYS A 43 16.60 -0.17 -1.28
C LYS A 43 16.84 0.43 -2.67
N GLN A 44 16.37 1.65 -2.87
CA GLN A 44 16.51 2.38 -4.14
C GLN A 44 16.89 3.83 -3.86
N ILE A 45 17.63 4.45 -4.79
CA ILE A 45 17.84 5.89 -4.78
C ILE A 45 16.80 6.53 -5.72
N GLU A 46 16.12 7.54 -5.24
CA GLU A 46 15.28 8.43 -6.05
C GLU A 46 16.01 9.73 -6.36
N TRP A 47 15.69 10.31 -7.52
CA TRP A 47 16.15 11.64 -7.89
C TRP A 47 14.98 12.62 -7.94
N ILE A 48 15.14 13.74 -7.24
CA ILE A 48 14.12 14.80 -7.14
C ILE A 48 14.60 15.96 -8.02
N GLN A 49 14.07 16.03 -9.21
CA GLN A 49 14.46 16.96 -10.26
C GLN A 49 14.45 18.42 -9.78
N VAL A 50 13.38 18.85 -9.14
CA VAL A 50 13.22 20.25 -8.69
C VAL A 50 14.23 20.72 -7.66
N ARG A 51 14.96 19.80 -7.02
CA ARG A 51 16.05 20.12 -6.09
C ARG A 51 17.42 20.07 -6.73
N CYS A 52 17.55 19.54 -7.94
CA CYS A 52 18.83 19.30 -8.59
C CYS A 52 19.39 20.58 -9.24
N ILE A 53 20.62 20.98 -8.88
CA ILE A 53 21.31 22.12 -9.46
C ILE A 53 22.36 21.72 -10.52
N GLY A 54 22.42 20.46 -10.94
CA GLY A 54 23.30 19.98 -12.00
C GLY A 54 24.80 19.94 -11.64
N CYS A 55 25.19 20.03 -10.37
CA CYS A 55 26.59 20.15 -9.95
C CYS A 55 27.47 18.90 -10.22
N GLY A 56 26.88 17.73 -10.50
CA GLY A 56 27.59 16.51 -10.86
C GLY A 56 28.36 15.80 -9.73
N PHE A 57 28.31 16.27 -8.48
CA PHE A 57 29.02 15.63 -7.36
C PHE A 57 28.61 14.17 -7.15
N CYS A 58 27.32 13.87 -7.28
CA CYS A 58 26.79 12.50 -7.14
C CYS A 58 27.37 11.55 -8.20
N VAL A 59 27.54 12.02 -9.43
CA VAL A 59 28.14 11.23 -10.52
C VAL A 59 29.60 10.92 -10.22
N LYS A 60 30.39 11.94 -9.85
CA LYS A 60 31.85 11.81 -9.56
C LYS A 60 32.13 10.91 -8.37
N ASN A 61 31.23 10.87 -7.39
CA ASN A 61 31.42 10.13 -6.14
C ASN A 61 30.70 8.76 -6.11
N CYS A 62 30.06 8.33 -7.20
CA CYS A 62 29.40 7.02 -7.25
C CYS A 62 30.46 5.89 -7.40
N PRO A 63 30.66 5.01 -6.40
CA PRO A 63 31.65 3.94 -6.48
C PRO A 63 31.32 2.90 -7.56
N ASN A 64 30.02 2.74 -7.89
CA ASN A 64 29.57 1.78 -8.88
C ASN A 64 29.31 2.40 -10.26
N GLN A 65 29.65 3.70 -10.46
CA GLN A 65 29.41 4.41 -11.71
C GLN A 65 27.96 4.25 -12.20
N ALA A 66 27.02 4.26 -11.27
CA ALA A 66 25.60 4.03 -11.53
C ALA A 66 24.83 5.32 -11.87
N LEU A 67 25.46 6.51 -11.79
CA LEU A 67 24.83 7.78 -12.09
C LEU A 67 25.50 8.43 -13.31
N THR A 68 24.65 9.00 -14.19
CA THR A 68 25.09 9.74 -15.37
C THR A 68 24.37 11.09 -15.39
N ALA A 69 25.14 12.17 -15.64
CA ALA A 69 24.55 13.47 -15.91
C ALA A 69 24.05 13.53 -17.37
N THR A 70 22.84 13.99 -17.57
CA THR A 70 22.21 14.22 -18.88
C THR A 70 21.69 15.66 -18.96
N GLU A 71 21.22 16.07 -20.11
CA GLU A 71 20.55 17.38 -20.27
C GLU A 71 19.25 17.47 -19.43
N GLN A 72 18.59 16.33 -19.19
CA GLN A 72 17.35 16.24 -18.39
C GLN A 72 17.65 16.11 -16.88
N GLY A 73 18.93 15.92 -16.46
CA GLY A 73 19.32 15.77 -15.06
C GLY A 73 20.17 14.53 -14.81
N ILE A 74 19.92 13.85 -13.70
CA ILE A 74 20.67 12.66 -13.29
C ILE A 74 19.90 11.40 -13.64
N LEU A 75 20.50 10.53 -14.45
CA LEU A 75 19.99 9.17 -14.70
C LEU A 75 20.66 8.17 -13.77
N ILE A 76 19.88 7.27 -13.18
CA ILE A 76 20.36 6.20 -12.28
C ILE A 76 20.20 4.84 -12.95
N ASP A 77 21.31 4.19 -13.26
CA ASP A 77 21.32 2.80 -13.73
C ASP A 77 20.96 1.86 -12.56
N ARG A 78 19.75 1.33 -12.58
CA ARG A 78 19.20 0.46 -11.53
C ARG A 78 19.92 -0.89 -11.42
N ASN A 79 20.61 -1.33 -12.47
CA ASN A 79 21.39 -2.57 -12.46
C ASN A 79 22.75 -2.41 -11.76
N LYS A 80 23.30 -1.20 -11.79
CA LYS A 80 24.57 -0.88 -11.13
C LYS A 80 24.40 -0.30 -9.74
N CYS A 81 23.26 0.35 -9.47
CA CYS A 81 23.01 1.04 -8.23
C CYS A 81 22.69 0.06 -7.08
N VAL A 82 23.55 0.03 -6.08
CA VAL A 82 23.35 -0.77 -4.85
C VAL A 82 22.75 0.03 -3.69
N ALA A 83 22.29 1.25 -3.96
CA ALA A 83 21.70 2.16 -2.98
C ALA A 83 22.58 2.38 -1.73
N CYS A 84 23.90 2.51 -1.91
CA CYS A 84 24.84 2.70 -0.79
C CYS A 84 24.74 4.07 -0.08
N GLY A 85 24.00 5.04 -0.64
CA GLY A 85 23.78 6.35 -0.04
C GLY A 85 24.86 7.41 -0.34
N ARG A 86 26.04 7.05 -0.84
CA ARG A 86 27.14 8.02 -1.04
C ARG A 86 26.76 9.24 -1.88
N CYS A 87 25.90 9.07 -2.88
CA CYS A 87 25.41 10.17 -3.71
C CYS A 87 24.50 11.12 -2.93
N ILE A 88 23.86 10.67 -1.87
CA ILE A 88 23.05 11.47 -0.95
C ILE A 88 23.96 12.34 -0.09
N ASP A 89 24.99 11.72 0.50
CA ASP A 89 25.91 12.41 1.42
C ASP A 89 26.62 13.59 0.77
N VAL A 90 26.89 13.51 -0.55
CA VAL A 90 27.60 14.58 -1.30
C VAL A 90 26.65 15.54 -2.01
N CYS A 91 25.34 15.35 -1.93
CA CYS A 91 24.36 16.20 -2.60
C CYS A 91 24.04 17.44 -1.75
N PRO A 92 24.47 18.67 -2.16
CA PRO A 92 24.30 19.85 -1.34
C PRO A 92 22.85 20.30 -1.21
N THR A 93 21.96 19.85 -2.12
CA THR A 93 20.56 20.28 -2.19
C THR A 93 19.58 19.19 -1.75
N GLY A 94 20.07 17.99 -1.37
CA GLY A 94 19.21 16.87 -1.05
C GLY A 94 18.34 16.39 -2.23
N ALA A 95 18.86 16.51 -3.46
CA ALA A 95 18.13 16.06 -4.66
C ALA A 95 18.12 14.52 -4.84
N LEU A 96 18.79 13.79 -3.99
CA LEU A 96 18.81 12.33 -3.99
C LEU A 96 18.35 11.81 -2.63
N GLU A 97 17.44 10.88 -2.63
CA GLU A 97 16.89 10.25 -1.43
C GLU A 97 16.92 8.73 -1.53
N GLN A 98 17.17 8.05 -0.41
CA GLN A 98 17.05 6.59 -0.35
C GLN A 98 15.63 6.18 0.05
N LYS A 99 15.01 5.32 -0.73
CA LYS A 99 13.78 4.63 -0.39
C LYS A 99 14.08 3.22 0.12
N GLY A 100 13.52 2.95 1.26
CA GLY A 100 13.79 1.74 2.03
C GLY A 100 14.88 1.94 3.09
N LYS A 101 14.51 1.67 4.34
CA LYS A 101 15.38 1.72 5.50
C LYS A 101 15.24 0.43 6.29
N ASP A 102 16.36 -0.23 6.59
CA ASP A 102 16.35 -1.36 7.52
C ASP A 102 16.24 -0.85 8.94
N ILE A 103 15.27 -1.37 9.66
CA ILE A 103 15.07 -1.09 11.09
C ILE A 103 14.78 -2.40 11.83
N SER A 104 15.09 -2.42 13.13
CA SER A 104 14.66 -3.50 14.00
C SER A 104 13.17 -3.35 14.36
N VAL A 105 12.53 -4.44 14.80
CA VAL A 105 11.17 -4.40 15.34
C VAL A 105 11.09 -3.43 16.53
N GLU A 106 12.10 -3.41 17.37
CA GLU A 106 12.17 -2.50 18.52
C GLU A 106 12.23 -1.02 18.12
N GLN A 107 12.94 -0.69 17.03
CA GLN A 107 12.98 0.68 16.50
C GLN A 107 11.61 1.08 15.92
N ALA A 108 10.95 0.17 15.18
CA ALA A 108 9.60 0.40 14.67
C ALA A 108 8.60 0.63 15.81
N TYR A 109 8.63 -0.23 16.82
CA TYR A 109 7.77 -0.13 18.00
C TYR A 109 7.92 1.22 18.69
N LYS A 110 9.18 1.64 19.02
CA LYS A 110 9.45 2.92 19.66
C LYS A 110 8.96 4.13 18.85
N GLU A 111 8.97 4.02 17.53
CA GLU A 111 8.50 5.11 16.67
C GLU A 111 6.96 5.19 16.65
N LEU A 112 6.30 4.04 16.60
CA LEU A 112 4.83 3.94 16.51
C LEU A 112 4.14 4.37 17.82
N ILE A 113 4.68 4.02 18.97
CA ILE A 113 4.07 4.37 20.28
C ILE A 113 4.15 5.87 20.61
N LYS A 114 4.91 6.67 19.85
CA LYS A 114 4.96 8.12 20.05
C LYS A 114 3.60 8.80 19.87
N ASP A 115 2.74 8.18 19.07
CA ASP A 115 1.42 8.71 18.72
C ASP A 115 0.28 8.11 19.56
N GLU A 116 0.60 7.24 20.53
CA GLU A 116 -0.37 6.50 21.34
C GLU A 116 -1.46 7.39 21.96
N ALA A 117 -1.07 8.59 22.42
CA ALA A 117 -2.01 9.53 23.02
C ALA A 117 -3.12 10.03 22.09
N TYR A 118 -2.95 9.85 20.76
CA TYR A 118 -3.89 10.31 19.74
C TYR A 118 -4.81 9.20 19.23
N PHE A 119 -4.55 7.94 19.54
CA PHE A 119 -5.30 6.82 18.95
C PHE A 119 -6.75 6.72 19.44
N GLY A 120 -7.06 7.21 20.63
CA GLY A 120 -8.41 7.09 21.21
C GLY A 120 -8.84 5.61 21.38
N GLY A 121 -10.16 5.38 21.46
CA GLY A 121 -10.71 4.03 21.71
C GLY A 121 -10.59 3.06 20.51
N ASP A 122 -10.82 3.56 19.28
CA ASP A 122 -10.84 2.72 18.06
C ASP A 122 -9.59 2.84 17.20
N GLY A 123 -8.74 3.80 17.48
CA GLY A 123 -7.53 4.06 16.72
C GLY A 123 -6.39 3.09 17.04
N GLY A 124 -5.22 3.35 16.43
CA GLY A 124 -4.05 2.51 16.68
C GLY A 124 -3.02 2.53 15.57
N VAL A 125 -2.43 1.39 15.30
CA VAL A 125 -1.39 1.21 14.30
C VAL A 125 -1.89 0.33 13.17
N THR A 126 -1.58 0.74 11.92
CA THR A 126 -1.77 -0.08 10.72
C THR A 126 -0.43 -0.44 10.12
N LEU A 127 -0.22 -1.72 9.85
CA LEU A 127 0.92 -2.18 9.08
C LEU A 127 0.49 -2.39 7.63
N SER A 128 1.08 -1.64 6.71
CA SER A 128 0.74 -1.56 5.29
C SER A 128 2.01 -1.43 4.44
N GLY A 129 1.91 -0.89 3.22
CA GLY A 129 3.07 -0.51 2.40
C GLY A 129 3.08 -1.10 1.03
N GLY A 130 4.09 -1.89 0.69
CA GLY A 130 4.05 -2.78 -0.45
C GLY A 130 3.11 -3.94 -0.15
N GLU A 131 3.62 -4.95 0.55
CA GLU A 131 2.84 -6.04 1.13
C GLU A 131 3.47 -6.44 2.48
N ILE A 132 2.75 -6.18 3.56
CA ILE A 132 3.27 -6.45 4.91
C ILE A 132 3.50 -7.95 5.16
N MET A 133 2.70 -8.82 4.54
CA MET A 133 2.86 -10.27 4.67
C MET A 133 4.18 -10.80 4.08
N SER A 134 4.87 -10.00 3.28
CA SER A 134 6.25 -10.34 2.84
C SER A 134 7.27 -10.29 3.99
N GLN A 135 6.91 -9.68 5.12
CA GLN A 135 7.69 -9.55 6.35
C GLN A 135 6.87 -10.02 7.57
N ALA A 136 6.09 -11.10 7.40
CA ALA A 136 5.08 -11.56 8.36
C ALA A 136 5.63 -11.90 9.75
N LYS A 137 6.86 -12.42 9.84
CA LYS A 137 7.50 -12.75 11.12
C LYS A 137 7.74 -11.50 11.96
N GLU A 138 8.40 -10.50 11.37
CA GLU A 138 8.66 -9.23 12.02
C GLU A 138 7.37 -8.44 12.26
N ALA A 139 6.38 -8.54 11.35
CA ALA A 139 5.07 -7.93 11.52
C ALA A 139 4.34 -8.54 12.73
N SER A 140 4.34 -9.86 12.86
CA SER A 140 3.74 -10.57 14.01
C SER A 140 4.37 -10.16 15.34
N GLU A 141 5.70 -10.07 15.40
CA GLU A 141 6.43 -9.63 16.60
C GLU A 141 6.06 -8.18 16.98
N LEU A 142 5.98 -7.29 16.00
CA LEU A 142 5.60 -5.89 16.19
C LEU A 142 4.14 -5.74 16.66
N LEU A 143 3.22 -6.43 15.99
CA LEU A 143 1.80 -6.45 16.36
C LEU A 143 1.59 -6.98 17.78
N LYS A 144 2.31 -8.03 18.16
CA LYS A 144 2.27 -8.57 19.53
C LYS A 144 2.64 -7.51 20.56
N LYS A 145 3.75 -6.80 20.36
CA LYS A 145 4.19 -5.72 21.26
C LYS A 145 3.16 -4.59 21.38
N LEU A 146 2.52 -4.22 20.27
CA LEU A 146 1.47 -3.20 20.24
C LEU A 146 0.23 -3.68 21.02
N LYS A 147 -0.20 -4.93 20.82
CA LYS A 147 -1.33 -5.53 21.55
C LYS A 147 -1.06 -5.64 23.05
N GLU A 148 0.14 -6.06 23.48
CA GLU A 148 0.54 -6.13 24.88
C GLU A 148 0.50 -4.75 25.56
N ARG A 149 0.61 -3.66 24.78
CA ARG A 149 0.46 -2.28 25.25
C ARG A 149 -1.00 -1.77 25.22
N GLY A 150 -1.93 -2.55 24.69
CA GLY A 150 -3.33 -2.15 24.54
C GLY A 150 -3.62 -1.26 23.31
N ILE A 151 -2.70 -1.20 22.35
CA ILE A 151 -2.86 -0.41 21.12
C ILE A 151 -3.62 -1.25 20.09
N GLY A 152 -4.67 -0.66 19.47
CA GLY A 152 -5.42 -1.26 18.38
C GLY A 152 -4.55 -1.52 17.15
N THR A 153 -4.71 -2.69 16.52
CA THR A 153 -3.85 -3.14 15.43
C THR A 153 -4.63 -3.43 14.15
N ALA A 154 -4.08 -3.03 13.01
CA ALA A 154 -4.60 -3.41 11.71
C ALA A 154 -3.50 -3.88 10.77
N VAL A 155 -3.86 -4.78 9.87
CA VAL A 155 -3.02 -5.29 8.78
C VAL A 155 -3.69 -5.00 7.47
N ASP A 156 -3.02 -4.23 6.60
CA ASP A 156 -3.46 -3.92 5.25
C ASP A 156 -2.70 -4.79 4.25
N THR A 157 -3.41 -5.65 3.53
CA THR A 157 -2.81 -6.71 2.71
C THR A 157 -3.55 -6.95 1.41
N CYS A 158 -2.78 -7.22 0.34
CA CYS A 158 -3.34 -7.71 -0.92
C CYS A 158 -3.70 -9.21 -0.88
N GLY A 159 -3.43 -9.91 0.19
CA GLY A 159 -3.75 -11.31 0.38
C GLY A 159 -2.88 -12.32 -0.40
N LEU A 160 -1.94 -11.88 -1.24
CA LEU A 160 -1.04 -12.78 -1.98
C LEU A 160 0.13 -13.20 -1.10
N THR A 161 -0.05 -14.23 -0.31
CA THR A 161 0.94 -14.75 0.61
C THR A 161 0.66 -16.23 0.93
N ALA A 162 1.62 -16.91 1.54
CA ALA A 162 1.38 -18.23 2.11
C ALA A 162 0.42 -18.14 3.32
N LEU A 163 -0.44 -19.14 3.51
CA LEU A 163 -1.45 -19.14 4.58
C LEU A 163 -0.82 -19.01 5.97
N GLU A 164 0.35 -19.61 6.15
CA GLU A 164 1.12 -19.60 7.40
C GLU A 164 1.45 -18.18 7.87
N ASN A 165 1.57 -17.23 6.94
CA ASN A 165 1.81 -15.83 7.28
C ASN A 165 0.58 -15.18 7.94
N PHE A 166 -0.64 -15.55 7.52
CA PHE A 166 -1.85 -15.15 8.22
C PHE A 166 -1.90 -15.76 9.62
N GLU A 167 -1.51 -17.03 9.79
CA GLU A 167 -1.45 -17.69 11.11
C GLU A 167 -0.54 -16.95 12.10
N LEU A 168 0.57 -16.40 11.61
CA LEU A 168 1.51 -15.63 12.44
C LEU A 168 0.91 -14.30 12.95
N VAL A 169 0.23 -13.56 12.09
CA VAL A 169 -0.27 -12.21 12.43
C VAL A 169 -1.66 -12.23 13.05
N PHE A 170 -2.47 -13.26 12.80
CA PHE A 170 -3.86 -13.35 13.22
C PHE A 170 -4.07 -13.15 14.73
N PRO A 171 -3.29 -13.73 15.65
CA PRO A 171 -3.52 -13.57 17.09
C PRO A 171 -3.44 -12.10 17.54
N TYR A 172 -2.68 -11.28 16.84
CA TYR A 172 -2.32 -9.92 17.23
C TYR A 172 -2.94 -8.83 16.34
N THR A 173 -3.85 -9.20 15.44
CA THR A 173 -4.53 -8.26 14.52
C THR A 173 -5.99 -8.11 14.91
N ASP A 174 -6.49 -6.89 15.07
CA ASP A 174 -7.90 -6.60 15.34
C ASP A 174 -8.69 -6.42 14.04
N VAL A 175 -8.09 -5.77 13.05
CA VAL A 175 -8.74 -5.46 11.76
C VAL A 175 -7.83 -5.88 10.61
N PHE A 176 -8.38 -6.64 9.68
CA PHE A 176 -7.76 -6.94 8.40
C PHE A 176 -8.38 -6.04 7.34
N LEU A 177 -7.58 -5.14 6.77
CA LEU A 177 -7.92 -4.38 5.56
C LEU A 177 -7.50 -5.26 4.38
N TYR A 178 -8.47 -5.89 3.74
CA TYR A 178 -8.21 -6.91 2.73
C TYR A 178 -8.55 -6.41 1.34
N ASP A 179 -7.56 -6.32 0.47
CA ASP A 179 -7.73 -5.87 -0.90
C ASP A 179 -8.36 -6.94 -1.80
N VAL A 180 -9.53 -6.65 -2.36
CA VAL A 180 -10.15 -7.41 -3.45
C VAL A 180 -10.28 -6.47 -4.65
N LYS A 181 -9.32 -6.53 -5.57
CA LYS A 181 -9.18 -5.53 -6.65
C LYS A 181 -10.03 -5.88 -7.87
N LEU A 182 -9.93 -7.12 -8.33
CA LEU A 182 -10.65 -7.67 -9.49
C LEU A 182 -11.08 -9.08 -9.17
N TYR A 183 -12.30 -9.46 -9.58
CA TYR A 183 -12.81 -10.81 -9.37
C TYR A 183 -12.32 -11.78 -10.46
N ASP A 184 -12.31 -11.35 -11.73
CA ASP A 184 -11.78 -12.14 -12.83
C ASP A 184 -10.27 -12.30 -12.73
N SER A 185 -9.78 -13.52 -12.86
CA SER A 185 -8.37 -13.84 -12.66
C SER A 185 -7.46 -13.33 -13.78
N LYS A 186 -7.94 -13.33 -15.03
CA LYS A 186 -7.16 -12.85 -16.17
C LYS A 186 -7.07 -11.33 -16.17
N GLU A 187 -8.17 -10.64 -15.81
CA GLU A 187 -8.15 -9.19 -15.62
C GLU A 187 -7.23 -8.82 -14.46
N HIS A 188 -7.30 -9.57 -13.36
CA HIS A 188 -6.39 -9.35 -12.23
C HIS A 188 -4.93 -9.50 -12.65
N GLU A 189 -4.57 -10.55 -13.38
CA GLU A 189 -3.22 -10.75 -13.90
C GLU A 189 -2.81 -9.62 -14.87
N THR A 190 -3.71 -9.21 -15.76
CA THR A 190 -3.47 -8.13 -16.73
C THR A 190 -3.10 -6.81 -16.04
N PHE A 191 -3.77 -6.48 -14.96
CA PHE A 191 -3.61 -5.18 -14.28
C PHE A 191 -2.65 -5.20 -13.08
N THR A 192 -2.41 -6.36 -12.46
CA THR A 192 -1.57 -6.47 -11.26
C THR A 192 -0.32 -7.33 -11.45
N GLY A 193 -0.24 -8.05 -12.57
CA GLY A 193 0.88 -8.92 -12.92
C GLY A 193 0.81 -10.33 -12.32
N VAL A 194 -0.28 -10.68 -11.61
CA VAL A 194 -0.50 -12.00 -10.99
C VAL A 194 -1.97 -12.39 -11.02
N THR A 195 -2.25 -13.68 -11.00
CA THR A 195 -3.61 -14.22 -10.84
C THR A 195 -4.11 -14.06 -9.39
N ASN A 196 -5.41 -14.27 -9.13
CA ASN A 196 -6.00 -13.98 -7.82
C ASN A 196 -6.55 -15.22 -7.06
N GLU A 197 -6.27 -16.44 -7.53
CA GLU A 197 -6.79 -17.66 -6.89
C GLU A 197 -6.34 -17.75 -5.41
N ILE A 198 -5.05 -17.55 -5.15
CA ILE A 198 -4.50 -17.56 -3.78
C ILE A 198 -5.11 -16.44 -2.94
N ILE A 199 -5.30 -15.26 -3.52
CA ILE A 199 -5.93 -14.11 -2.83
C ILE A 199 -7.36 -14.47 -2.40
N LYS A 200 -8.14 -15.07 -3.31
CA LYS A 200 -9.53 -15.48 -3.02
C LYS A 200 -9.59 -16.62 -1.99
N ASP A 201 -8.72 -17.63 -2.10
CA ASP A 201 -8.66 -18.72 -1.13
C ASP A 201 -8.29 -18.20 0.27
N ASN A 202 -7.25 -17.37 0.36
CA ASN A 202 -6.84 -16.74 1.61
C ASN A 202 -7.96 -15.89 2.24
N PHE A 203 -8.72 -15.15 1.42
CA PHE A 203 -9.87 -14.40 1.91
C PHE A 203 -10.92 -15.31 2.56
N TYR A 204 -11.28 -16.42 1.91
CA TYR A 204 -12.25 -17.38 2.46
C TYR A 204 -11.75 -17.98 3.78
N ARG A 205 -10.50 -18.41 3.85
CA ARG A 205 -9.90 -18.98 5.06
C ARG A 205 -9.84 -17.97 6.20
N LEU A 206 -9.46 -16.73 5.89
CA LEU A 206 -9.43 -15.65 6.87
C LEU A 206 -10.86 -15.34 7.38
N ALA A 207 -11.83 -15.25 6.48
CA ALA A 207 -13.21 -14.98 6.84
C ALA A 207 -13.79 -16.08 7.74
N ASP A 208 -13.51 -17.36 7.45
CA ASP A 208 -13.92 -18.46 8.31
C ASP A 208 -13.25 -18.41 9.69
N LYS A 209 -11.98 -18.02 9.75
CA LYS A 209 -11.23 -17.91 11.00
C LYS A 209 -11.67 -16.74 11.88
N VAL A 210 -12.16 -15.67 11.29
CA VAL A 210 -12.69 -14.49 12.01
C VAL A 210 -14.05 -14.77 12.65
N LYS A 211 -14.84 -15.72 12.13
CA LYS A 211 -16.18 -16.05 12.67
C LYS A 211 -16.11 -16.41 14.16
N GLY A 212 -16.94 -15.74 14.93
CA GLY A 212 -17.05 -15.98 16.39
C GLY A 212 -15.91 -15.36 17.21
N THR A 213 -15.07 -14.54 16.59
CA THR A 213 -14.04 -13.73 17.27
C THR A 213 -14.44 -12.25 17.28
N ASP A 214 -13.67 -11.43 17.96
CA ASP A 214 -13.76 -9.97 17.99
C ASP A 214 -13.03 -9.29 16.82
N LYS A 215 -12.43 -10.07 15.92
CA LYS A 215 -11.67 -9.58 14.78
C LYS A 215 -12.58 -9.19 13.62
N ARG A 216 -12.14 -8.24 12.82
CA ARG A 216 -12.92 -7.62 11.74
C ARG A 216 -12.21 -7.73 10.41
N ILE A 217 -12.99 -7.85 9.32
CA ILE A 217 -12.48 -7.75 7.95
C ILE A 217 -13.16 -6.55 7.29
N TRP A 218 -12.35 -5.60 6.87
CA TRP A 218 -12.75 -4.55 5.95
C TRP A 218 -12.22 -4.87 4.58
N VAL A 219 -13.10 -5.04 3.61
CA VAL A 219 -12.70 -5.25 2.22
C VAL A 219 -12.42 -3.89 1.59
N ARG A 220 -11.36 -3.81 0.79
CA ARG A 220 -10.97 -2.61 0.06
C ARG A 220 -10.87 -2.92 -1.43
N THR A 221 -11.51 -2.08 -2.24
CA THR A 221 -11.43 -2.19 -3.71
C THR A 221 -11.06 -0.83 -4.27
N PRO A 222 -9.87 -0.68 -4.86
CA PRO A 222 -9.52 0.53 -5.59
C PRO A 222 -10.39 0.62 -6.84
N ILE A 223 -11.10 1.72 -7.02
CA ILE A 223 -11.96 1.96 -8.18
C ILE A 223 -11.19 2.77 -9.22
N ILE A 224 -10.71 2.07 -10.24
CA ILE A 224 -9.77 2.57 -11.23
C ILE A 224 -10.46 2.67 -12.60
N PRO A 225 -10.48 3.85 -13.25
CA PRO A 225 -11.10 4.03 -14.56
C PRO A 225 -10.57 3.04 -15.60
N GLY A 226 -11.49 2.31 -16.22
CA GLY A 226 -11.18 1.32 -17.27
C GLY A 226 -10.47 0.05 -16.79
N ALA A 227 -10.47 -0.21 -15.48
CA ALA A 227 -9.89 -1.43 -14.91
C ALA A 227 -10.83 -2.11 -13.91
N THR A 228 -11.06 -1.49 -12.76
CA THR A 228 -11.85 -2.11 -11.67
C THR A 228 -13.26 -1.53 -11.54
N ASP A 229 -13.57 -0.47 -12.25
CA ASP A 229 -14.79 0.33 -12.18
C ASP A 229 -15.97 -0.23 -12.98
N THR A 230 -15.90 -1.48 -13.45
CA THR A 230 -16.99 -2.11 -14.20
C THR A 230 -18.08 -2.65 -13.28
N ASP A 231 -19.34 -2.55 -13.73
CA ASP A 231 -20.50 -3.08 -13.00
C ASP A 231 -20.33 -4.57 -12.68
N ASP A 232 -19.83 -5.34 -13.63
CA ASP A 232 -19.65 -6.79 -13.49
C ASP A 232 -18.59 -7.10 -12.42
N ASN A 233 -17.49 -6.34 -12.37
CA ASN A 233 -16.48 -6.52 -11.33
C ASN A 233 -17.09 -6.28 -9.95
N ILE A 234 -17.82 -5.18 -9.78
CA ILE A 234 -18.45 -4.83 -8.50
C ILE A 234 -19.51 -5.87 -8.10
N ARG A 235 -20.36 -6.32 -9.01
CA ARG A 235 -21.34 -7.40 -8.74
C ARG A 235 -20.65 -8.69 -8.29
N ASN A 236 -19.61 -9.08 -9.00
CA ASN A 236 -18.89 -10.33 -8.70
C ASN A 236 -18.15 -10.25 -7.37
N ILE A 237 -17.51 -9.11 -7.07
CA ILE A 237 -16.91 -8.89 -5.73
C ILE A 237 -17.99 -8.90 -4.66
N ALA A 238 -19.12 -8.22 -4.87
CA ALA A 238 -20.22 -8.19 -3.91
C ALA A 238 -20.70 -9.61 -3.54
N ARG A 239 -20.95 -10.46 -4.54
CA ARG A 239 -21.34 -11.86 -4.34
C ARG A 239 -20.27 -12.66 -3.61
N PHE A 240 -19.02 -12.42 -3.93
CA PHE A 240 -17.86 -13.10 -3.34
C PHE A 240 -17.70 -12.82 -1.86
N ILE A 241 -17.81 -11.54 -1.44
CA ILE A 241 -17.59 -11.12 -0.05
C ILE A 241 -18.83 -11.22 0.84
N LYS A 242 -20.03 -11.44 0.28
CA LYS A 242 -21.29 -11.44 1.01
C LYS A 242 -21.27 -12.33 2.24
N GLY A 243 -21.59 -11.74 3.40
CA GLY A 243 -21.60 -12.41 4.70
C GLY A 243 -20.21 -12.72 5.30
N LYS A 244 -19.13 -12.13 4.77
CA LYS A 244 -17.74 -12.42 5.17
C LYS A 244 -16.94 -11.16 5.50
N TYR A 245 -17.57 -10.01 5.59
CA TYR A 245 -16.93 -8.72 5.83
C TYR A 245 -17.78 -7.91 6.81
N GLU A 246 -17.17 -6.96 7.49
CA GLU A 246 -17.86 -5.95 8.29
C GLU A 246 -18.10 -4.68 7.47
N ARG A 247 -17.14 -4.26 6.67
CA ARG A 247 -17.17 -3.03 5.87
C ARG A 247 -16.50 -3.26 4.51
N TRP A 248 -17.10 -2.70 3.45
CA TRP A 248 -16.48 -2.64 2.12
C TRP A 248 -16.23 -1.20 1.71
N GLU A 249 -14.96 -0.85 1.48
CA GLU A 249 -14.53 0.46 1.03
C GLU A 249 -14.16 0.44 -0.44
N MET A 250 -14.90 1.22 -1.23
CA MET A 250 -14.60 1.51 -2.62
C MET A 250 -13.73 2.75 -2.68
N CYS A 251 -12.44 2.57 -2.88
CA CYS A 251 -11.43 3.63 -2.82
C CYS A 251 -11.30 4.29 -4.19
N ALA A 252 -11.80 5.53 -4.33
CA ALA A 252 -11.74 6.26 -5.58
C ALA A 252 -10.30 6.50 -6.05
N PHE A 253 -10.08 6.33 -7.35
CA PHE A 253 -8.80 6.62 -7.99
C PHE A 253 -8.42 8.09 -7.85
N ASN A 254 -7.15 8.35 -7.57
CA ASN A 254 -6.54 9.67 -7.73
C ASN A 254 -5.18 9.55 -8.43
N ASN A 255 -4.70 10.65 -9.00
CA ASN A 255 -3.44 10.68 -9.73
C ASN A 255 -2.34 11.52 -9.03
N LEU A 256 -2.42 11.67 -7.71
CA LEU A 256 -1.50 12.49 -6.91
C LEU A 256 -0.09 11.92 -6.80
N CYS A 257 0.10 10.64 -7.13
CA CYS A 257 1.39 9.96 -7.04
C CYS A 257 2.27 10.08 -8.30
N ARG A 258 1.92 10.93 -9.28
CA ARG A 258 2.66 11.09 -10.56
C ARG A 258 4.14 11.33 -10.37
N ASP A 259 4.49 12.24 -9.48
CA ASP A 259 5.87 12.61 -9.18
C ASP A 259 6.70 11.45 -8.61
N LYS A 260 6.08 10.46 -7.96
CA LYS A 260 6.77 9.26 -7.49
C LYS A 260 7.26 8.38 -8.65
N TYR A 261 6.45 8.29 -9.72
CA TYR A 261 6.84 7.58 -10.94
C TYR A 261 7.98 8.29 -11.66
N ASP A 262 7.91 9.63 -11.78
CA ASP A 262 8.97 10.44 -12.39
C ASP A 262 10.31 10.24 -11.65
N ARG A 263 10.32 10.24 -10.31
CA ARG A 263 11.50 9.99 -9.47
C ARG A 263 12.12 8.59 -9.67
N LEU A 264 11.31 7.63 -10.15
CA LEU A 264 11.74 6.27 -10.46
C LEU A 264 12.06 6.06 -11.94
N TYR A 265 11.93 7.09 -12.78
CA TYR A 265 12.07 7.03 -14.25
C TYR A 265 11.09 6.02 -14.87
N GLN A 266 9.85 6.03 -14.41
CA GLN A 266 8.79 5.15 -14.89
C GLN A 266 7.66 5.96 -15.50
N ASP A 267 7.27 5.61 -16.72
CA ASP A 267 6.05 6.12 -17.30
C ASP A 267 4.84 5.53 -16.58
N TRP A 268 3.94 6.38 -16.14
CA TRP A 268 2.73 5.93 -15.48
C TRP A 268 1.52 6.02 -16.41
N PHE A 269 0.92 4.87 -16.71
CA PHE A 269 -0.24 4.77 -17.60
C PHE A 269 -1.40 5.70 -17.17
N TYR A 270 -1.63 5.83 -15.87
CA TYR A 270 -2.73 6.63 -15.31
C TYR A 270 -2.37 8.08 -14.99
N ALA A 271 -1.20 8.58 -15.42
CA ALA A 271 -0.73 9.94 -15.08
C ALA A 271 -1.69 11.06 -15.50
N LYS A 272 -2.43 10.87 -16.60
CA LYS A 272 -3.40 11.85 -17.16
C LYS A 272 -4.86 11.41 -16.99
N THR A 273 -5.11 10.30 -16.30
CA THR A 273 -6.46 9.79 -16.07
C THR A 273 -7.18 10.72 -15.09
N GLU A 274 -8.40 11.07 -15.42
CA GLU A 274 -9.25 11.90 -14.59
C GLU A 274 -9.70 11.15 -13.33
N LEU A 275 -10.05 11.91 -12.29
CA LEU A 275 -10.63 11.35 -11.06
C LEU A 275 -12.00 10.74 -11.37
N MET A 276 -12.41 9.78 -10.57
CA MET A 276 -13.78 9.25 -10.59
C MET A 276 -14.77 10.37 -10.28
N THR A 277 -15.93 10.36 -10.94
CA THR A 277 -17.02 11.26 -10.59
C THR A 277 -17.77 10.76 -9.35
N ASN A 278 -18.39 11.69 -8.63
CA ASN A 278 -19.28 11.33 -7.51
C ASN A 278 -20.40 10.39 -7.96
N GLU A 279 -21.05 10.72 -9.09
CA GLU A 279 -22.14 9.91 -9.65
C GLU A 279 -21.70 8.48 -9.90
N ARG A 280 -20.57 8.29 -10.60
CA ARG A 280 -20.11 6.93 -10.90
C ARG A 280 -19.78 6.14 -9.63
N MET A 281 -19.17 6.77 -8.64
CA MET A 281 -18.89 6.11 -7.34
C MET A 281 -20.19 5.73 -6.61
N ASP A 282 -21.21 6.61 -6.64
CA ASP A 282 -22.52 6.33 -6.02
C ASP A 282 -23.26 5.19 -6.76
N GLU A 283 -23.23 5.16 -8.10
CA GLU A 283 -23.77 4.05 -8.90
C GLU A 283 -23.14 2.71 -8.51
N LEU A 284 -21.80 2.64 -8.36
CA LEU A 284 -21.11 1.41 -7.99
C LEU A 284 -21.50 0.94 -6.58
N VAL A 285 -21.69 1.87 -5.65
CA VAL A 285 -22.20 1.56 -4.31
C VAL A 285 -23.62 0.98 -4.39
N GLU A 286 -24.50 1.56 -5.19
CA GLU A 286 -25.88 1.06 -5.37
C GLU A 286 -25.89 -0.32 -6.08
N ILE A 287 -24.98 -0.56 -7.02
CA ILE A 287 -24.81 -1.90 -7.61
C ILE A 287 -24.44 -2.92 -6.54
N ALA A 288 -23.49 -2.61 -5.66
CA ALA A 288 -23.11 -3.49 -4.57
C ALA A 288 -24.29 -3.76 -3.61
N LYS A 289 -25.03 -2.72 -3.24
CA LYS A 289 -26.22 -2.83 -2.39
C LYS A 289 -27.33 -3.66 -3.04
N SER A 290 -27.48 -3.58 -4.36
CA SER A 290 -28.47 -4.40 -5.09
C SER A 290 -28.20 -5.90 -5.00
N GLU A 291 -26.96 -6.31 -4.73
CA GLU A 291 -26.58 -7.70 -4.44
C GLU A 291 -26.83 -8.10 -2.96
N GLY A 292 -27.39 -7.18 -2.17
CA GLY A 292 -27.81 -7.40 -0.78
C GLY A 292 -26.70 -7.13 0.24
N LEU A 293 -25.78 -6.22 -0.05
CA LEU A 293 -24.77 -5.73 0.88
C LEU A 293 -25.25 -4.42 1.53
N THR A 294 -24.92 -4.19 2.81
CA THR A 294 -25.38 -3.00 3.57
C THR A 294 -24.22 -2.06 3.91
N GLU A 295 -23.09 -2.59 4.33
CA GLU A 295 -21.95 -1.81 4.83
C GLU A 295 -20.95 -1.52 3.70
N VAL A 296 -21.40 -0.73 2.71
CA VAL A 296 -20.62 -0.35 1.52
C VAL A 296 -20.44 1.16 1.50
N TYR A 297 -19.20 1.60 1.44
CA TYR A 297 -18.81 3.00 1.51
C TYR A 297 -17.87 3.38 0.38
N ARG A 298 -18.03 4.57 -0.16
CA ARG A 298 -17.01 5.17 -1.03
C ARG A 298 -16.06 6.04 -0.23
N THR A 299 -14.78 6.01 -0.57
CA THR A 299 -13.72 6.81 0.05
C THR A 299 -12.84 7.44 -1.02
N GLY A 300 -12.00 8.39 -0.64
CA GLY A 300 -11.08 9.06 -1.54
C GLY A 300 -11.67 10.29 -2.24
N ALA A 301 -10.79 11.02 -2.93
CA ALA A 301 -11.14 12.24 -3.64
C ALA A 301 -11.82 11.93 -4.98
N THR A 302 -12.91 12.62 -5.25
CA THR A 302 -13.71 12.54 -6.48
C THR A 302 -13.88 13.93 -7.09
N ARG A 303 -14.36 14.01 -8.34
CA ARG A 303 -14.77 15.25 -8.98
C ARG A 303 -16.30 15.34 -9.06
N LEU A 304 -16.84 16.56 -9.19
CA LEU A 304 -18.28 16.78 -9.28
C LEU A 304 -18.83 16.33 -10.64
N GLU A 305 -18.12 16.61 -11.74
CA GLU A 305 -18.45 16.21 -13.12
C GLU A 305 -17.18 16.01 -13.94
#